data_59aaa5b463bc6d05e6d036d1751e2e37
#
_entry.id   59aaa5b463bc6d05e6d036d1751e2e37
#
_cell.length_a   1.000
_cell.length_b   1.000
_cell.length_c   1.000
_cell.angle_alpha   90.00
_cell.angle_beta   90.00
_cell.angle_gamma   90.00
#
_symmetry.space_group_name_H-M   'P 1'
#
loop_
_entity.id
_entity.type
_entity.pdbx_description
1 polymer ?
#
loop_
_entity_poly.entity_id
_entity_poly.type
_entity_poly.pdbx_seq_one_letter_code
_entity_poly.pdbx_strand_id
1 'polypeptide(L)'
;MDAELQRWWPDLGTVVAELRRIDRSDVADLLLDAVRAGATSSEIIGGIGIVLRDHRGLYTQISRPTAAAWDAVMADVNRAYPVGRLSHWFTRLTRRLTRRAQTP
;
A
#
# COMPACT_ATOMS: atom_id res chain seq x y z
N MET A 1 2.48 -9.10 12.98
CA MET A 1 2.85 -8.42 11.72
C MET A 1 2.73 -6.90 11.80
N ASP A 2 1.62 -6.38 12.32
CA ASP A 2 1.46 -4.92 12.45
C ASP A 2 2.57 -4.27 13.31
N ALA A 3 2.93 -4.90 14.43
CA ALA A 3 3.98 -4.40 15.30
C ALA A 3 5.37 -4.43 14.65
N GLU A 4 5.65 -5.42 13.84
CA GLU A 4 6.90 -5.50 13.07
C GLU A 4 6.96 -4.41 12.02
N LEU A 5 5.84 -4.13 11.36
CA LEU A 5 5.73 -3.10 10.35
C LEU A 5 6.03 -1.72 10.96
N GLN A 6 5.55 -1.45 12.16
CA GLN A 6 5.84 -0.20 12.90
C GLN A 6 7.34 0.00 13.13
N ARG A 7 8.11 -1.08 13.25
CA ARG A 7 9.56 -1.00 13.48
C ARG A 7 10.34 -0.65 12.23
N TRP A 8 10.06 -1.31 11.12
CA TRP A 8 10.90 -1.15 9.93
C TRP A 8 10.31 -0.21 8.87
N TRP A 9 9.01 0.05 8.92
CA TRP A 9 8.36 1.06 8.08
C TRP A 9 7.29 1.79 8.88
N PRO A 10 7.70 2.73 9.77
CA PRO A 10 6.77 3.39 10.69
C PRO A 10 5.61 4.12 10.00
N ASP A 11 5.85 4.76 8.87
CA ASP A 11 4.81 5.48 8.13
C ASP A 11 3.73 4.53 7.64
N LEU A 12 4.12 3.40 7.06
CA LEU A 12 3.16 2.38 6.63
C LEU A 12 2.44 1.77 7.83
N GLY A 13 3.16 1.53 8.92
CA GLY A 13 2.56 1.04 10.17
C GLY A 13 1.48 1.97 10.70
N THR A 14 1.71 3.28 10.63
CA THR A 14 0.73 4.29 11.03
C THR A 14 -0.53 4.21 10.18
N VAL A 15 -0.37 4.08 8.86
CA VAL A 15 -1.50 3.93 7.94
C VAL A 15 -2.30 2.68 8.26
N VAL A 16 -1.63 1.54 8.43
CA VAL A 16 -2.29 0.27 8.75
C VAL A 16 -3.07 0.38 10.06
N ALA A 17 -2.47 0.94 11.11
CA ALA A 17 -3.12 1.08 12.41
C ALA A 17 -4.40 1.93 12.31
N GLU A 18 -4.37 3.04 11.58
CA GLU A 18 -5.57 3.87 11.42
C GLU A 18 -6.65 3.19 10.57
N LEU A 19 -6.27 2.48 9.51
CA LEU A 19 -7.23 1.75 8.70
C LEU A 19 -7.99 0.72 9.55
N ARG A 20 -7.30 0.05 10.48
CA ARG A 20 -7.97 -0.85 11.40
C ARG A 20 -8.91 -0.11 12.34
N ARG A 21 -8.49 1.06 12.83
CA ARG A 21 -9.29 1.87 13.74
C ARG A 21 -10.59 2.38 13.10
N ILE A 22 -10.56 2.71 11.80
CA ILE A 22 -11.74 3.18 11.08
C ILE A 22 -12.54 2.06 10.40
N ASP A 23 -12.31 0.82 10.84
CA ASP A 23 -13.02 -0.36 10.34
C ASP A 23 -12.74 -0.67 8.86
N ARG A 24 -11.51 -0.39 8.42
CA ARG A 24 -11.04 -0.72 7.08
C ARG A 24 -9.87 -1.70 7.15
N SER A 25 -10.05 -2.74 7.96
CA SER A 25 -9.08 -3.84 8.06
C SER A 25 -8.91 -4.60 6.75
N ASP A 26 -9.92 -4.58 5.89
CA ASP A 26 -9.83 -5.14 4.54
C ASP A 26 -8.66 -4.52 3.75
N VAL A 27 -8.54 -3.20 3.78
CA VAL A 27 -7.44 -2.49 3.10
C VAL A 27 -6.11 -2.68 3.85
N ALA A 28 -6.15 -2.65 5.19
CA ALA A 28 -4.97 -2.95 6.00
C ALA A 28 -4.39 -4.33 5.65
N ASP A 29 -5.24 -5.32 5.49
CA ASP A 29 -4.82 -6.68 5.13
C ASP A 29 -4.23 -6.74 3.72
N LEU A 30 -4.76 -5.97 2.77
CA LEU A 30 -4.19 -5.85 1.43
C LEU A 30 -2.77 -5.27 1.47
N LEU A 31 -2.53 -4.28 2.33
CA LEU A 31 -1.19 -3.72 2.52
C LEU A 31 -0.23 -4.76 3.10
N LEU A 32 -0.65 -5.52 4.10
CA LEU A 32 0.16 -6.59 4.67
C LEU A 32 0.43 -7.69 3.67
N ASP A 33 -0.56 -8.05 2.86
CA ASP A 33 -0.40 -9.06 1.80
C ASP A 33 0.63 -8.60 0.77
N ALA A 34 0.63 -7.31 0.42
CA ALA A 34 1.62 -6.75 -0.49
C ALA A 34 3.04 -6.85 0.09
N VAL A 35 3.20 -6.62 1.39
CA VAL A 35 4.47 -6.79 2.09
C VAL A 35 4.94 -8.24 2.03
N ARG A 36 4.04 -9.18 2.31
CA ARG A 36 4.36 -10.61 2.32
C ARG A 36 4.64 -11.19 0.94
N ALA A 37 3.92 -10.70 -0.07
CA ALA A 37 4.03 -11.22 -1.44
C ALA A 37 5.28 -10.73 -2.16
N GLY A 38 5.85 -9.59 -1.76
CA GLY A 38 7.02 -9.02 -2.39
C GLY A 38 8.30 -9.76 -2.02
N ALA A 39 9.04 -10.21 -3.02
CA ALA A 39 10.35 -10.87 -2.83
C ALA A 39 11.48 -9.85 -2.69
N THR A 40 11.30 -8.65 -3.22
CA THR A 40 12.29 -7.56 -3.16
C THR A 40 11.64 -6.30 -2.60
N SER A 41 12.48 -5.36 -2.13
CA SER A 41 12.00 -4.06 -1.65
C SER A 41 11.21 -3.32 -2.72
N SER A 42 11.63 -3.39 -3.97
CA SER A 42 10.93 -2.75 -5.09
C SER A 42 9.54 -3.34 -5.29
N GLU A 43 9.39 -4.65 -5.21
CA GLU A 43 8.09 -5.31 -5.35
C GLU A 43 7.16 -4.96 -4.20
N ILE A 44 7.68 -4.91 -2.97
CA ILE A 44 6.91 -4.51 -1.80
C ILE A 44 6.40 -3.07 -1.97
N ILE A 45 7.29 -2.14 -2.29
CA ILE A 45 6.95 -0.72 -2.48
C ILE A 45 5.92 -0.55 -3.59
N GLY A 46 6.10 -1.26 -4.71
CA GLY A 46 5.16 -1.22 -5.82
C GLY A 46 3.79 -1.76 -5.46
N GLY A 47 3.72 -2.89 -4.76
CA GLY A 47 2.46 -3.47 -4.28
C GLY A 47 1.72 -2.53 -3.33
N ILE A 48 2.44 -1.91 -2.40
CA ILE A 48 1.88 -0.91 -1.49
C ILE A 48 1.30 0.27 -2.28
N GLY A 49 2.04 0.78 -3.25
CA GLY A 49 1.59 1.90 -4.09
C GLY A 49 0.29 1.61 -4.82
N ILE A 50 0.12 0.39 -5.33
CA ILE A 50 -1.12 -0.03 -5.99
C ILE A 50 -2.30 -0.01 -5.03
N VAL A 51 -2.14 -0.59 -3.84
CA VAL A 51 -3.20 -0.64 -2.85
C VAL A 51 -3.64 0.76 -2.44
N LEU A 52 -2.68 1.64 -2.12
CA LEU A 52 -3.01 3.01 -1.71
C LEU A 52 -3.65 3.80 -2.84
N ARG A 53 -3.20 3.63 -4.06
CA ARG A 53 -3.77 4.31 -5.23
C ARG A 53 -5.19 3.84 -5.52
N ASP A 54 -5.45 2.53 -5.44
CA ASP A 54 -6.77 1.97 -5.64
C ASP A 54 -7.76 2.39 -4.56
N HIS A 55 -7.26 2.74 -3.38
CA HIS A 55 -8.06 3.14 -2.23
C HIS A 55 -7.83 4.60 -1.84
N ARG A 56 -7.45 5.44 -2.79
CA ARG A 56 -7.15 6.87 -2.52
C ARG A 56 -8.30 7.65 -1.90
N GLY A 57 -9.53 7.20 -2.06
CA GLY A 57 -10.68 7.80 -1.41
C GLY A 57 -10.62 7.75 0.11
N LEU A 58 -9.87 6.82 0.68
CA LEU A 58 -9.67 6.73 2.12
C LEU A 58 -8.83 7.88 2.69
N TYR A 59 -8.05 8.55 1.84
CA TYR A 59 -7.20 9.67 2.26
C TYR A 59 -8.00 10.78 2.97
N THR A 60 -9.24 11.00 2.57
CA THR A 60 -10.11 12.00 3.18
C THR A 60 -10.76 11.54 4.48
N GLN A 61 -10.64 10.25 4.81
CA GLN A 61 -11.25 9.63 5.98
C GLN A 61 -10.27 9.44 7.14
N ILE A 62 -8.98 9.67 6.89
CA ILE A 62 -7.93 9.46 7.89
C ILE A 62 -7.54 10.79 8.56
N SER A 63 -6.92 10.70 9.75
CA SER A 63 -6.45 11.87 10.47
C SER A 63 -5.27 12.54 9.75
N ARG A 64 -4.99 13.80 10.09
CA ARG A 64 -3.85 14.54 9.52
C ARG A 64 -2.50 13.85 9.71
N PRO A 65 -2.16 13.34 10.91
CA PRO A 65 -0.90 12.61 11.07
C PRO A 65 -0.81 11.38 10.18
N THR A 66 -1.91 10.66 10.01
CA THR A 66 -1.95 9.48 9.13
C THR A 66 -1.87 9.90 7.66
N ALA A 67 -2.51 11.01 7.29
CA ALA A 67 -2.39 11.55 5.93
C ALA A 67 -0.93 11.92 5.61
N ALA A 68 -0.22 12.49 6.56
CA ALA A 68 1.22 12.79 6.40
C ALA A 68 2.03 11.49 6.23
N ALA A 69 1.72 10.45 6.98
CA ALA A 69 2.35 9.14 6.84
C ALA A 69 2.04 8.50 5.47
N TRP A 70 0.79 8.60 5.02
CA TRP A 70 0.38 8.16 3.68
C TRP A 70 1.18 8.88 2.60
N ASP A 71 1.33 10.21 2.70
CA ASP A 71 2.11 11.00 1.75
C ASP A 71 3.57 10.58 1.75
N ALA A 72 4.15 10.28 2.92
CA ALA A 72 5.52 9.80 3.03
C ALA A 72 5.70 8.44 2.34
N VAL A 73 4.75 7.53 2.51
CA VAL A 73 4.75 6.23 1.82
C VAL A 73 4.66 6.43 0.31
N MET A 74 3.76 7.30 -0.16
CA MET A 74 3.61 7.57 -1.59
C MET A 74 4.84 8.26 -2.17
N ALA A 75 5.55 9.08 -1.39
CA ALA A 75 6.83 9.65 -1.81
C ALA A 75 7.88 8.56 -2.05
N ASP A 76 7.93 7.55 -1.19
CA ASP A 76 8.81 6.39 -1.39
C ASP A 76 8.43 5.61 -2.65
N VAL A 77 7.13 5.40 -2.87
CA VAL A 77 6.62 4.74 -4.09
C VAL A 77 7.06 5.51 -5.33
N ASN A 78 6.87 6.81 -5.33
CA ASN A 78 7.19 7.66 -6.49
C ASN A 78 8.69 7.74 -6.76
N ARG A 79 9.54 7.62 -5.73
CA ARG A 79 11.00 7.54 -5.92
C ARG A 79 11.43 6.23 -6.54
N ALA A 80 10.81 5.13 -6.12
CA ALA A 80 11.10 3.80 -6.65
C ALA A 80 10.58 3.63 -8.08
N TYR A 81 9.45 4.26 -8.38
CA TYR A 81 8.76 4.15 -9.68
C TYR A 81 8.39 5.54 -10.21
N PRO A 82 9.35 6.25 -10.82
CA PRO A 82 9.06 7.56 -11.44
C PRO A 82 7.99 7.45 -12.53
N VAL A 83 7.21 8.53 -12.69
CA VAL A 83 6.15 8.62 -13.69
C VAL A 83 6.69 8.24 -15.08
N GLY A 84 6.09 7.25 -15.72
CA GLY A 84 6.54 6.70 -17.00
C GLY A 84 6.95 5.22 -16.92
N ARG A 85 7.62 4.81 -15.87
CA ARG A 85 7.88 3.38 -15.59
C ARG A 85 6.72 2.73 -14.83
N LEU A 86 5.92 3.52 -14.13
CA LEU A 86 4.78 3.08 -13.35
C LEU A 86 3.68 2.45 -14.20
N SER A 87 3.41 2.97 -15.40
CA SER A 87 2.29 2.51 -16.21
C SER A 87 2.43 1.05 -16.63
N HIS A 88 3.64 0.59 -17.00
CA HIS A 88 3.87 -0.80 -17.38
C HIS A 88 3.80 -1.76 -16.19
N TRP A 89 4.36 -1.34 -15.08
CA TRP A 89 4.46 -2.17 -13.89
C TRP A 89 3.09 -2.30 -13.20
N PHE A 90 2.34 -1.20 -13.09
CA PHE A 90 0.99 -1.19 -12.55
C PHE A 90 0.03 -2.03 -13.40
N THR A 91 0.15 -1.99 -14.70
CA THR A 91 -0.69 -2.82 -15.59
C THR A 91 -0.45 -4.31 -15.33
N ARG A 92 0.80 -4.73 -15.12
CA ARG A 92 1.13 -6.11 -14.78
C ARG A 92 0.56 -6.54 -13.44
N LEU A 93 0.68 -5.71 -12.42
CA LEU A 93 0.22 -6.03 -11.07
C LEU A 93 -1.31 -5.96 -10.95
N THR A 94 -1.93 -5.00 -11.61
CA THR A 94 -3.40 -4.90 -11.66
C THR A 94 -3.98 -6.15 -12.31
N ARG A 95 -3.35 -6.67 -13.36
CA ARG A 95 -3.76 -7.93 -13.98
C ARG A 95 -3.62 -9.12 -13.03
N ARG A 96 -2.54 -9.17 -12.23
CA ARG A 96 -2.35 -10.22 -11.22
C ARG A 96 -3.41 -10.15 -10.12
N LEU A 97 -3.70 -8.96 -9.62
CA LEU A 97 -4.70 -8.75 -8.57
C LEU A 97 -6.11 -9.04 -9.09
N THR A 98 -6.41 -8.66 -10.33
CA THR A 98 -7.70 -8.95 -10.97
C THR A 98 -7.86 -10.45 -11.19
N ARG A 99 -6.81 -11.17 -11.58
CA ARG A 99 -6.84 -12.63 -11.70
C ARG A 99 -7.09 -13.33 -10.37
N ARG A 100 -6.50 -12.83 -9.27
CA ARG A 100 -6.75 -13.37 -7.92
C ARG A 100 -8.18 -13.13 -7.47
N ALA A 101 -8.77 -11.98 -7.79
CA ALA A 101 -10.14 -11.67 -7.45
C ALA A 101 -11.15 -12.49 -8.26
N GLN A 102 -10.78 -12.99 -9.43
CA GLN A 102 -11.62 -13.80 -10.31
C GLN A 102 -11.50 -15.30 -10.09
N THR A 103 -10.53 -15.75 -9.29
CA THR A 103 -10.37 -17.17 -8.96
C THR A 103 -11.22 -17.50 -7.73
N PRO A 104 -12.26 -18.32 -7.85
CA PRO A 104 -13.06 -18.74 -6.70
C PRO A 104 -12.27 -19.56 -5.71
#